data_2a7628619f46ef2001abaf4537557845
#
_entry.id   2a7628619f46ef2001abaf4537557845
#
_cell.length_a   1.000
_cell.length_b   1.000
_cell.length_c   1.000
_cell.angle_alpha   90.00
_cell.angle_beta   90.00
_cell.angle_gamma   90.00
#
_symmetry.space_group_name_H-M   'P 1'
#
loop_
_entity.id
_entity.type
_entity.pdbx_description
1 polymer ?
#
loop_
_entity_poly.entity_id
_entity_poly.type
_entity_poly.pdbx_seq_one_letter_code
_entity_poly.pdbx_strand_id
1 'polypeptide(L)'
;MRLGGYGYPFKRQLRPIVRFTRYLGLEQQDVLVAAYPKSGSTWLRFIVTELLTSEDPEWQLVNATIPYVGGHRRAPRLLPGGGRLLLTHDPARGPCLRSVYLVRDVREVAVSSFRWARRGGADTDFRSFLDEFAAGRTDLFGSWAEHVRYWLDSDAARRGDVHLVRYEDLRNDPIASVRRVAEHLGIHPSDDEITRAVHDNSLTRMRAKEGRAPDSEVKSHASGEPFVGQGGIGSWRSKLTPDDVALLGRYAHDELVRLGYGG
;
A
#
# COMPACT_ATOMS: atom_id res chain seq x y z
N MET A 1 9.63 31.16 8.20
CA MET A 1 10.18 29.80 8.18
C MET A 1 9.29 28.96 7.26
N ARG A 2 9.70 28.73 6.02
CA ARG A 2 8.88 28.03 5.01
C ARG A 2 9.15 26.55 5.15
N LEU A 3 8.15 25.79 5.62
CA LEU A 3 8.13 24.33 5.50
C LEU A 3 8.05 24.00 4.01
N GLY A 4 9.18 23.61 3.45
CA GLY A 4 9.32 23.31 2.04
C GLY A 4 8.47 22.11 1.65
N GLY A 5 7.55 22.29 0.71
CA GLY A 5 7.07 21.22 -0.14
C GLY A 5 5.72 20.57 0.17
N TYR A 6 5.06 20.79 1.28
CA TYR A 6 3.70 20.31 1.50
C TYR A 6 2.68 21.45 1.42
N GLY A 7 2.51 22.00 0.23
CA GLY A 7 1.49 23.02 -0.08
C GLY A 7 0.08 22.39 -0.17
N TYR A 8 -0.49 21.93 0.95
CA TYR A 8 -1.75 21.19 0.94
C TYR A 8 -3.02 21.83 1.56
N PRO A 9 -3.07 23.10 2.05
CA PRO A 9 -4.33 23.61 2.57
C PRO A 9 -5.41 23.74 1.48
N PHE A 10 -5.06 24.14 0.27
CA PHE A 10 -6.02 24.32 -0.83
C PHE A 10 -6.49 22.98 -1.42
N LYS A 11 -5.61 21.97 -1.49
CA LYS A 11 -5.97 20.63 -1.96
C LYS A 11 -6.91 19.89 -1.01
N ARG A 12 -6.94 20.25 0.27
CA ARG A 12 -7.79 19.60 1.28
C ARG A 12 -9.28 19.94 1.09
N GLN A 13 -9.62 21.12 0.63
CA GLN A 13 -11.02 21.56 0.40
C GLN A 13 -11.61 20.97 -0.88
N LEU A 14 -10.83 20.73 -1.93
CA LEU A 14 -11.26 20.11 -3.20
C LEU A 14 -11.29 18.58 -3.16
N ARG A 15 -10.85 17.96 -2.08
CA ARG A 15 -10.74 16.51 -1.89
C ARG A 15 -12.01 15.70 -2.20
N PRO A 16 -13.21 16.07 -1.75
CA PRO A 16 -14.40 15.28 -2.04
C PRO A 16 -14.69 15.19 -3.53
N ILE A 17 -14.54 16.31 -4.24
CA ILE A 17 -14.82 16.39 -5.69
C ILE A 17 -13.76 15.60 -6.48
N VAL A 18 -12.48 15.82 -6.19
CA VAL A 18 -11.37 15.10 -6.86
C VAL A 18 -11.44 13.59 -6.57
N ARG A 19 -11.79 13.19 -5.35
CA ARG A 19 -12.02 11.78 -5.03
C ARG A 19 -13.19 11.21 -5.81
N PHE A 20 -14.32 11.88 -5.81
CA PHE A 20 -15.50 11.42 -6.53
C PHE A 20 -15.20 11.21 -8.03
N THR A 21 -14.53 12.17 -8.68
CA THR A 21 -14.19 12.05 -10.10
C THR A 21 -13.20 10.94 -10.40
N ARG A 22 -12.29 10.63 -9.47
CA ARG A 22 -11.32 9.51 -9.63
C ARG A 22 -12.00 8.15 -9.64
N TYR A 23 -13.13 7.97 -8.96
CA TYR A 23 -13.86 6.72 -8.88
C TYR A 23 -14.94 6.58 -9.97
N LEU A 24 -15.18 7.62 -10.78
CA LEU A 24 -16.12 7.55 -11.89
C LEU A 24 -15.66 6.56 -12.97
N GLY A 25 -16.54 5.63 -13.34
CA GLY A 25 -16.27 4.60 -14.35
C GLY A 25 -15.60 3.34 -13.77
N LEU A 26 -15.60 3.18 -12.45
CA LEU A 26 -15.41 1.86 -11.83
C LEU A 26 -16.65 1.00 -12.07
N GLU A 27 -16.43 -0.27 -12.27
CA GLU A 27 -17.45 -1.27 -12.56
C GLU A 27 -17.50 -2.29 -11.42
N GLN A 28 -18.61 -3.00 -11.27
CA GLN A 28 -18.82 -3.91 -10.15
C GLN A 28 -17.83 -5.09 -10.14
N GLN A 29 -17.34 -5.50 -11.31
CA GLN A 29 -16.33 -6.54 -11.47
C GLN A 29 -14.90 -6.09 -11.20
N ASP A 30 -14.64 -4.78 -11.04
CA ASP A 30 -13.32 -4.27 -10.68
C ASP A 30 -12.99 -4.67 -9.24
N VAL A 31 -11.70 -4.88 -8.96
CA VAL A 31 -11.18 -5.21 -7.64
C VAL A 31 -10.13 -4.18 -7.22
N LEU A 32 -10.15 -3.78 -5.97
CA LEU A 32 -9.19 -2.82 -5.43
C LEU A 32 -8.06 -3.55 -4.68
N VAL A 33 -6.83 -3.19 -4.96
CA VAL A 33 -5.70 -3.38 -4.03
C VAL A 33 -5.62 -2.13 -3.18
N ALA A 34 -6.03 -2.24 -1.95
CA ALA A 34 -6.08 -1.12 -1.02
C ALA A 34 -5.00 -1.25 0.05
N ALA A 35 -4.38 -0.16 0.40
CA ALA A 35 -3.37 -0.13 1.45
C ALA A 35 -3.17 1.29 1.96
N TYR A 36 -2.88 1.44 3.26
CA TYR A 36 -2.24 2.67 3.71
C TYR A 36 -0.85 2.82 3.06
N PRO A 37 -0.40 4.02 2.67
CA PRO A 37 0.93 4.19 2.09
C PRO A 37 2.02 3.49 2.90
N LYS A 38 3.00 2.91 2.24
CA LYS A 38 4.16 2.21 2.85
C LYS A 38 3.86 0.85 3.49
N SER A 39 2.66 0.30 3.31
CA SER A 39 2.30 -1.05 3.79
C SER A 39 2.79 -2.20 2.89
N GLY A 40 3.48 -1.93 1.77
CA GLY A 40 4.03 -2.97 0.89
C GLY A 40 3.20 -3.28 -0.36
N SER A 41 2.22 -2.45 -0.71
CA SER A 41 1.36 -2.63 -1.90
C SER A 41 2.13 -2.78 -3.20
N THR A 42 3.29 -2.14 -3.33
CA THR A 42 4.14 -2.29 -4.52
C THR A 42 4.61 -3.73 -4.69
N TRP A 43 5.09 -4.37 -3.63
CA TRP A 43 5.53 -5.76 -3.70
C TRP A 43 4.40 -6.72 -4.08
N LEU A 44 3.24 -6.58 -3.45
CA LEU A 44 2.07 -7.38 -3.81
C LEU A 44 1.65 -7.17 -5.27
N ARG A 45 1.70 -5.92 -5.77
CA ARG A 45 1.38 -5.61 -7.18
C ARG A 45 2.32 -6.31 -8.15
N PHE A 46 3.63 -6.36 -7.87
CA PHE A 46 4.59 -7.08 -8.70
C PHE A 46 4.24 -8.57 -8.79
N ILE A 47 4.02 -9.23 -7.65
CA ILE A 47 3.64 -10.65 -7.61
C ILE A 47 2.34 -10.90 -8.38
N VAL A 48 1.29 -10.10 -8.11
CA VAL A 48 -0.01 -10.28 -8.78
C VAL A 48 0.05 -9.94 -10.27
N THR A 49 0.86 -8.96 -10.67
CA THR A 49 1.05 -8.66 -12.10
C THR A 49 1.64 -9.86 -12.81
N GLU A 50 2.66 -10.52 -12.25
CA GLU A 50 3.24 -11.72 -12.85
C GLU A 50 2.22 -12.86 -12.97
N LEU A 51 1.39 -13.09 -11.94
CA LEU A 51 0.32 -14.09 -12.00
C LEU A 51 -0.74 -13.77 -13.06
N LEU A 52 -1.01 -12.50 -13.35
CA LEU A 52 -2.00 -12.08 -14.34
C LEU A 52 -1.47 -12.05 -15.76
N THR A 53 -0.18 -11.84 -15.96
CA THR A 53 0.42 -11.65 -17.28
C THR A 53 1.34 -12.79 -17.71
N SER A 54 1.77 -13.64 -16.75
CA SER A 54 2.80 -14.68 -16.94
C SER A 54 4.18 -14.13 -17.35
N GLU A 55 4.41 -12.81 -17.14
CA GLU A 55 5.66 -12.13 -17.45
C GLU A 55 6.39 -11.75 -16.15
N ASP A 56 7.73 -11.79 -16.11
CA ASP A 56 8.53 -11.20 -15.02
C ASP A 56 8.43 -9.67 -15.10
N PRO A 57 7.65 -9.01 -14.20
CA PRO A 57 7.24 -7.64 -14.44
C PRO A 57 8.33 -6.64 -14.07
N GLU A 58 8.51 -5.63 -14.90
CA GLU A 58 9.18 -4.36 -14.59
C GLU A 58 8.14 -3.30 -14.17
N TRP A 59 8.60 -2.18 -13.62
CA TRP A 59 7.75 -1.12 -13.06
C TRP A 59 6.68 -0.61 -14.04
N GLN A 60 7.04 -0.47 -15.32
CA GLN A 60 6.10 0.01 -16.35
C GLN A 60 4.93 -0.96 -16.52
N LEU A 61 5.21 -2.27 -16.58
CA LEU A 61 4.17 -3.29 -16.72
C LEU A 61 3.26 -3.29 -15.47
N VAL A 62 3.82 -3.22 -14.27
CA VAL A 62 3.05 -3.15 -13.02
C VAL A 62 2.14 -1.93 -12.98
N ASN A 63 2.64 -0.76 -13.38
CA ASN A 63 1.86 0.47 -13.39
C ASN A 63 0.79 0.48 -14.48
N ALA A 64 1.01 -0.21 -15.61
CA ALA A 64 0.01 -0.40 -16.65
C ALA A 64 -1.07 -1.42 -16.26
N THR A 65 -0.67 -2.53 -15.62
CA THR A 65 -1.57 -3.64 -15.25
C THR A 65 -2.43 -3.30 -14.05
N ILE A 66 -1.85 -2.72 -13.01
CA ILE A 66 -2.53 -2.36 -11.76
C ILE A 66 -2.31 -0.86 -11.46
N PRO A 67 -2.89 0.05 -12.26
CA PRO A 67 -2.73 1.48 -12.06
C PRO A 67 -3.47 1.96 -10.81
N TYR A 68 -3.16 3.18 -10.38
CA TYR A 68 -3.96 3.89 -9.39
C TYR A 68 -5.38 4.15 -9.90
N VAL A 69 -6.34 4.09 -8.99
CA VAL A 69 -7.70 4.62 -9.21
C VAL A 69 -7.61 6.06 -9.74
N GLY A 70 -8.31 6.33 -10.84
CA GLY A 70 -8.17 7.55 -11.63
C GLY A 70 -7.41 7.34 -12.95
N GLY A 71 -6.50 6.36 -13.01
CA GLY A 71 -5.86 5.88 -14.24
C GLY A 71 -6.52 4.66 -14.87
N HIS A 72 -7.56 4.13 -14.24
CA HIS A 72 -8.17 2.83 -14.53
C HIS A 72 -8.82 2.68 -15.92
N ARG A 73 -9.12 3.77 -16.63
CA ARG A 73 -9.74 3.70 -17.98
C ARG A 73 -8.88 2.94 -18.99
N ARG A 74 -7.56 2.90 -18.78
CA ARG A 74 -6.58 2.22 -19.63
C ARG A 74 -6.11 0.88 -19.03
N ALA A 75 -6.57 0.52 -17.83
CA ALA A 75 -6.17 -0.72 -17.20
C ALA A 75 -6.73 -1.92 -17.98
N PRO A 76 -5.93 -2.98 -18.18
CA PRO A 76 -6.38 -4.19 -18.84
C PRO A 76 -7.41 -4.92 -17.97
N ARG A 77 -8.32 -5.64 -18.61
CA ARG A 77 -9.37 -6.43 -17.98
C ARG A 77 -8.92 -7.87 -17.84
N LEU A 78 -8.09 -8.14 -16.85
CA LEU A 78 -7.42 -9.45 -16.67
C LEU A 78 -8.08 -10.34 -15.63
N LEU A 79 -9.01 -9.80 -14.84
CA LEU A 79 -9.73 -10.62 -13.87
C LEU A 79 -10.86 -11.41 -14.51
N PRO A 80 -11.21 -12.58 -13.96
CA PRO A 80 -12.41 -13.31 -14.38
C PRO A 80 -13.65 -12.42 -14.36
N GLY A 81 -14.49 -12.50 -15.40
CA GLY A 81 -15.63 -11.61 -15.59
C GLY A 81 -15.30 -10.24 -16.18
N GLY A 82 -14.04 -10.03 -16.64
CA GLY A 82 -13.62 -8.80 -17.32
C GLY A 82 -13.37 -7.62 -16.39
N GLY A 83 -13.13 -7.86 -15.11
CA GLY A 83 -12.76 -6.84 -14.14
C GLY A 83 -11.31 -6.37 -14.28
N ARG A 84 -11.02 -5.18 -13.77
CA ARG A 84 -9.68 -4.59 -13.65
C ARG A 84 -9.21 -4.67 -12.21
N LEU A 85 -7.88 -4.75 -12.00
CA LEU A 85 -7.27 -4.65 -10.69
C LEU A 85 -6.64 -3.26 -10.54
N LEU A 86 -6.96 -2.55 -9.45
CA LEU A 86 -6.62 -1.14 -9.30
C LEU A 86 -6.06 -0.84 -7.92
N LEU A 87 -5.02 0.00 -7.85
CA LEU A 87 -4.44 0.43 -6.58
C LEU A 87 -5.16 1.66 -6.01
N THR A 88 -5.42 1.64 -4.72
CA THR A 88 -5.86 2.83 -3.98
C THR A 88 -5.16 2.95 -2.61
N HIS A 89 -4.92 4.18 -2.20
CA HIS A 89 -4.56 4.53 -0.82
C HIS A 89 -5.69 5.32 -0.14
N ASP A 90 -6.80 5.52 -0.82
CA ASP A 90 -7.94 6.20 -0.22
C ASP A 90 -8.61 5.30 0.83
N PRO A 91 -9.13 5.87 1.92
CA PRO A 91 -10.03 5.12 2.80
C PRO A 91 -11.26 4.65 2.01
N ALA A 92 -11.86 3.52 2.45
CA ALA A 92 -13.01 2.90 1.79
C ALA A 92 -14.22 3.86 1.73
N ARG A 93 -14.27 4.67 0.70
CA ARG A 93 -15.35 5.60 0.40
C ARG A 93 -15.64 5.52 -1.09
N GLY A 94 -16.58 4.68 -1.46
CA GLY A 94 -16.94 4.51 -2.87
C GLY A 94 -17.85 3.30 -3.05
N PRO A 95 -18.10 2.88 -4.30
CA PRO A 95 -18.82 1.63 -4.53
C PRO A 95 -18.12 0.50 -3.79
N CYS A 96 -18.93 -0.32 -3.11
CA CYS A 96 -18.45 -1.47 -2.34
C CYS A 96 -17.93 -2.55 -3.28
N LEU A 97 -16.70 -2.38 -3.76
CA LEU A 97 -16.02 -3.34 -4.62
C LEU A 97 -15.29 -4.39 -3.80
N ARG A 98 -15.13 -5.57 -4.37
CA ARG A 98 -14.19 -6.56 -3.85
C ARG A 98 -12.82 -5.93 -3.71
N SER A 99 -12.10 -6.27 -2.65
CA SER A 99 -10.84 -5.62 -2.35
C SER A 99 -9.87 -6.56 -1.67
N VAL A 100 -8.60 -6.43 -2.01
CA VAL A 100 -7.48 -6.97 -1.22
C VAL A 100 -6.93 -5.81 -0.39
N TYR A 101 -7.13 -5.86 0.92
CA TYR A 101 -6.65 -4.83 1.83
C TYR A 101 -5.34 -5.25 2.49
N LEU A 102 -4.25 -4.60 2.09
CA LEU A 102 -2.93 -4.84 2.66
C LEU A 102 -2.66 -3.89 3.82
N VAL A 103 -2.39 -4.45 4.99
CA VAL A 103 -2.04 -3.73 6.21
C VAL A 103 -0.63 -4.11 6.67
N ARG A 104 0.02 -3.22 7.38
CA ARG A 104 1.33 -3.42 8.03
C ARG A 104 1.34 -2.72 9.38
N ASP A 105 2.13 -3.23 10.33
CA ASP A 105 2.35 -2.60 11.62
C ASP A 105 2.64 -1.09 11.48
N VAL A 106 1.85 -0.26 12.16
CA VAL A 106 1.96 1.21 12.07
C VAL A 106 3.35 1.71 12.46
N ARG A 107 4.05 1.00 13.34
CA ARG A 107 5.42 1.35 13.78
C ARG A 107 6.41 1.22 12.62
N GLU A 108 6.28 0.18 11.81
CA GLU A 108 7.04 0.02 10.56
C GLU A 108 6.64 1.04 9.49
N VAL A 109 5.34 1.31 9.37
CA VAL A 109 4.80 2.29 8.44
C VAL A 109 5.32 3.68 8.75
N ALA A 110 5.32 4.09 10.04
CA ALA A 110 5.83 5.39 10.48
C ALA A 110 7.30 5.59 10.09
N VAL A 111 8.16 4.62 10.40
CA VAL A 111 9.59 4.65 10.02
C VAL A 111 9.77 4.73 8.50
N SER A 112 8.99 3.94 7.74
CA SER A 112 9.05 3.96 6.27
C SER A 112 8.53 5.26 5.68
N SER A 113 7.50 5.86 6.28
CA SER A 113 6.93 7.14 5.85
C SER A 113 7.88 8.31 6.12
N PHE A 114 8.58 8.29 7.25
CA PHE A 114 9.62 9.28 7.52
C PHE A 114 10.74 9.24 6.49
N ARG A 115 11.27 8.04 6.19
CA ARG A 115 12.28 7.89 5.14
C ARG A 115 11.78 8.41 3.78
N TRP A 116 10.51 8.13 3.46
CA TRP A 116 9.89 8.63 2.25
C TRP A 116 9.77 10.15 2.23
N ALA A 117 9.40 10.78 3.35
CA ALA A 117 9.32 12.23 3.48
C ALA A 117 10.71 12.88 3.31
N ARG A 118 11.75 12.33 3.96
CA ARG A 118 13.15 12.75 3.81
C ARG A 118 13.64 12.62 2.37
N ARG A 119 13.33 11.53 1.70
CA ARG A 119 13.60 11.32 0.28
C ARG A 119 12.95 12.42 -0.59
N GLY A 120 11.76 12.87 -0.22
CA GLY A 120 11.04 13.97 -0.87
C GLY A 120 11.57 15.38 -0.51
N GLY A 121 12.65 15.48 0.26
CA GLY A 121 13.26 16.74 0.67
C GLY A 121 12.62 17.39 1.90
N ALA A 122 11.83 16.65 2.69
CA ALA A 122 11.29 17.18 3.93
C ALA A 122 12.43 17.46 4.93
N ASP A 123 12.51 18.70 5.40
CA ASP A 123 13.42 19.12 6.46
C ASP A 123 12.68 19.13 7.79
N THR A 124 12.58 17.94 8.40
CA THR A 124 11.92 17.73 9.70
C THR A 124 12.68 16.66 10.48
N ASP A 125 12.71 16.80 11.78
CA ASP A 125 13.19 15.73 12.67
C ASP A 125 12.15 14.63 12.80
N PHE A 126 12.61 13.46 13.27
CA PHE A 126 11.75 12.28 13.36
C PHE A 126 10.59 12.47 14.35
N ARG A 127 10.82 13.12 15.48
CA ARG A 127 9.79 13.31 16.52
C ARG A 127 8.66 14.21 16.01
N SER A 128 8.99 15.35 15.44
CA SER A 128 8.01 16.26 14.84
C SER A 128 7.22 15.59 13.71
N PHE A 129 7.91 14.78 12.89
CA PHE A 129 7.23 13.99 11.86
C PHE A 129 6.26 12.98 12.47
N LEU A 130 6.65 12.28 13.54
CA LEU A 130 5.86 11.23 14.16
C LEU A 130 4.58 11.77 14.78
N ASP A 131 4.62 12.95 15.42
CA ASP A 131 3.43 13.62 15.96
C ASP A 131 2.42 13.97 14.84
N GLU A 132 2.91 14.48 13.70
CA GLU A 132 2.07 14.78 12.54
C GLU A 132 1.52 13.49 11.88
N PHE A 133 2.35 12.44 11.78
CA PHE A 133 1.97 11.14 11.22
C PHE A 133 0.88 10.46 12.07
N ALA A 134 1.07 10.38 13.38
CA ALA A 134 0.12 9.78 14.29
C ALA A 134 -1.25 10.47 14.23
N ALA A 135 -1.24 11.79 14.10
CA ALA A 135 -2.44 12.60 13.95
C ALA A 135 -3.04 12.60 12.52
N GLY A 136 -2.47 11.86 11.58
CA GLY A 136 -2.96 11.76 10.20
C GLY A 136 -2.80 13.02 9.37
N ARG A 137 -1.79 13.83 9.65
CA ARG A 137 -1.55 15.12 8.97
C ARG A 137 -0.41 15.10 7.95
N THR A 138 0.35 14.01 7.87
CA THR A 138 1.51 13.89 6.96
C THR A 138 1.13 13.66 5.50
N ASP A 139 -0.06 13.13 5.25
CA ASP A 139 -0.53 12.83 3.91
C ASP A 139 -2.03 13.12 3.71
N LEU A 140 -2.54 12.68 2.57
CA LEU A 140 -3.93 12.91 2.19
C LEU A 140 -4.89 11.82 2.64
N PHE A 141 -4.42 10.77 3.30
CA PHE A 141 -5.22 9.56 3.57
C PHE A 141 -5.73 9.48 5.01
N GLY A 142 -5.40 10.46 5.84
CA GLY A 142 -5.74 10.50 7.26
C GLY A 142 -4.77 9.68 8.11
N SER A 143 -5.15 9.34 9.34
CA SER A 143 -4.33 8.49 10.19
C SER A 143 -4.41 7.01 9.75
N TRP A 144 -3.37 6.26 10.07
CA TRP A 144 -3.34 4.81 9.81
C TRP A 144 -4.52 4.10 10.50
N ALA A 145 -4.82 4.44 11.73
CA ALA A 145 -5.92 3.85 12.48
C ALA A 145 -7.29 4.10 11.83
N GLU A 146 -7.57 5.35 11.42
CA GLU A 146 -8.80 5.66 10.68
C GLU A 146 -8.89 4.88 9.37
N HIS A 147 -7.78 4.77 8.64
CA HIS A 147 -7.74 4.02 7.38
C HIS A 147 -8.05 2.54 7.60
N VAL A 148 -7.49 1.91 8.65
CA VAL A 148 -7.79 0.53 9.03
C VAL A 148 -9.27 0.37 9.35
N ARG A 149 -9.83 1.24 10.21
CA ARG A 149 -11.27 1.22 10.54
C ARG A 149 -12.14 1.34 9.31
N TYR A 150 -11.86 2.31 8.42
CA TYR A 150 -12.63 2.50 7.19
C TYR A 150 -12.68 1.25 6.31
N TRP A 151 -11.59 0.50 6.22
CA TRP A 151 -11.56 -0.71 5.41
C TRP A 151 -12.21 -1.90 6.12
N LEU A 152 -11.90 -2.14 7.39
CA LEU A 152 -12.36 -3.31 8.12
C LEU A 152 -13.78 -3.20 8.66
N ASP A 153 -14.32 -1.99 8.79
CA ASP A 153 -15.71 -1.74 9.23
C ASP A 153 -16.65 -1.35 8.07
N SER A 154 -16.15 -1.44 6.82
CA SER A 154 -16.93 -1.13 5.63
C SER A 154 -18.05 -2.16 5.39
N ASP A 155 -19.07 -1.77 4.62
CA ASP A 155 -20.11 -2.70 4.18
C ASP A 155 -19.52 -3.83 3.33
N ALA A 156 -18.48 -3.54 2.54
CA ALA A 156 -17.75 -4.56 1.79
C ALA A 156 -17.11 -5.60 2.71
N ALA A 157 -16.46 -5.18 3.81
CA ALA A 157 -15.88 -6.10 4.78
C ALA A 157 -16.96 -6.95 5.48
N ARG A 158 -18.09 -6.34 5.85
CA ARG A 158 -19.23 -7.08 6.46
C ARG A 158 -19.82 -8.14 5.55
N ARG A 159 -19.75 -7.96 4.23
CA ARG A 159 -20.17 -8.98 3.23
C ARG A 159 -19.11 -10.00 2.87
N GLY A 160 -17.89 -9.89 3.42
CA GLY A 160 -16.76 -10.76 3.04
C GLY A 160 -16.08 -10.36 1.74
N ASP A 161 -16.37 -9.18 1.19
CA ASP A 161 -15.78 -8.68 -0.05
C ASP A 161 -14.37 -8.07 0.15
N VAL A 162 -13.86 -8.00 1.39
CA VAL A 162 -12.51 -7.51 1.70
C VAL A 162 -11.64 -8.66 2.21
N HIS A 163 -10.62 -9.01 1.44
CA HIS A 163 -9.59 -9.94 1.87
C HIS A 163 -8.45 -9.18 2.55
N LEU A 164 -8.29 -9.40 3.87
CA LEU A 164 -7.23 -8.79 4.65
C LEU A 164 -5.91 -9.55 4.45
N VAL A 165 -4.86 -8.82 4.05
CA VAL A 165 -3.49 -9.33 3.96
C VAL A 165 -2.62 -8.56 4.93
N ARG A 166 -2.01 -9.23 5.90
CA ARG A 166 -0.96 -8.61 6.71
C ARG A 166 0.37 -8.72 5.99
N TYR A 167 1.12 -7.62 5.94
CA TYR A 167 2.45 -7.61 5.33
C TYR A 167 3.38 -8.66 5.95
N GLU A 168 3.27 -8.85 7.25
CA GLU A 168 4.05 -9.80 8.02
C GLU A 168 3.75 -11.24 7.62
N ASP A 169 2.49 -11.58 7.38
CA ASP A 169 2.08 -12.91 6.89
C ASP A 169 2.58 -13.15 5.46
N LEU A 170 2.45 -12.12 4.60
CA LEU A 170 3.00 -12.16 3.25
C LEU A 170 4.53 -12.33 3.22
N ARG A 171 5.24 -11.84 4.25
CA ARG A 171 6.69 -12.01 4.40
C ARG A 171 7.09 -13.36 4.96
N ASN A 172 6.33 -13.88 5.93
CA ASN A 172 6.65 -15.12 6.63
C ASN A 172 6.24 -16.35 5.83
N ASP A 173 5.08 -16.30 5.17
CA ASP A 173 4.56 -17.35 4.30
C ASP A 173 3.98 -16.73 3.01
N PRO A 174 4.86 -16.33 2.08
CA PRO A 174 4.42 -15.65 0.86
C PRO A 174 3.58 -16.54 -0.04
N ILE A 175 3.90 -17.84 -0.14
CA ILE A 175 3.18 -18.78 -1.03
C ILE A 175 1.72 -18.93 -0.58
N ALA A 176 1.48 -19.25 0.70
CA ALA A 176 0.13 -19.38 1.20
C ALA A 176 -0.64 -18.04 1.18
N SER A 177 0.04 -16.93 1.45
CA SER A 177 -0.58 -15.60 1.40
C SER A 177 -0.99 -15.21 -0.03
N VAL A 178 -0.12 -15.46 -1.02
CA VAL A 178 -0.42 -15.17 -2.43
C VAL A 178 -1.51 -16.10 -2.97
N ARG A 179 -1.55 -17.37 -2.55
CA ARG A 179 -2.63 -18.30 -2.92
C ARG A 179 -3.99 -17.76 -2.47
N ARG A 180 -4.13 -17.32 -1.22
CA ARG A 180 -5.38 -16.72 -0.71
C ARG A 180 -5.77 -15.43 -1.45
N VAL A 181 -4.78 -14.61 -1.83
CA VAL A 181 -5.03 -13.45 -2.69
C VAL A 181 -5.55 -13.87 -4.06
N ALA A 182 -4.92 -14.85 -4.69
CA ALA A 182 -5.34 -15.38 -5.99
C ALA A 182 -6.77 -15.94 -5.94
N GLU A 183 -7.10 -16.73 -4.93
CA GLU A 183 -8.46 -17.24 -4.68
C GLU A 183 -9.48 -16.10 -4.56
N HIS A 184 -9.16 -15.04 -3.78
CA HIS A 184 -10.04 -13.88 -3.63
C HIS A 184 -10.19 -13.09 -4.94
N LEU A 185 -9.17 -13.04 -5.78
CA LEU A 185 -9.23 -12.45 -7.12
C LEU A 185 -9.99 -13.32 -8.13
N GLY A 186 -10.23 -14.59 -7.80
CA GLY A 186 -10.86 -15.58 -8.68
C GLY A 186 -9.91 -16.11 -9.76
N ILE A 187 -8.60 -15.98 -9.57
CA ILE A 187 -7.58 -16.56 -10.46
C ILE A 187 -7.02 -17.84 -9.83
N HIS A 188 -6.60 -18.78 -10.66
CA HIS A 188 -6.22 -20.14 -10.23
C HIS A 188 -4.82 -20.51 -10.75
N PRO A 189 -3.76 -19.78 -10.34
CA PRO A 189 -2.40 -20.14 -10.70
C PRO A 189 -2.00 -21.48 -10.05
N SER A 190 -1.15 -22.24 -10.71
CA SER A 190 -0.50 -23.41 -10.15
C SER A 190 0.47 -23.05 -9.02
N ASP A 191 0.84 -24.01 -8.20
CA ASP A 191 1.84 -23.81 -7.13
C ASP A 191 3.20 -23.38 -7.67
N ASP A 192 3.57 -23.87 -8.85
CA ASP A 192 4.82 -23.47 -9.54
C ASP A 192 4.77 -22.02 -10.00
N GLU A 193 3.63 -21.53 -10.50
CA GLU A 193 3.46 -20.13 -10.90
C GLU A 193 3.51 -19.21 -9.68
N ILE A 194 2.86 -19.57 -8.57
CA ILE A 194 2.94 -18.80 -7.31
C ILE A 194 4.38 -18.77 -6.80
N THR A 195 5.06 -19.93 -6.78
CA THR A 195 6.45 -20.04 -6.31
C THR A 195 7.39 -19.19 -7.16
N ARG A 196 7.23 -19.23 -8.48
CA ARG A 196 8.00 -18.41 -9.40
C ARG A 196 7.75 -16.92 -9.17
N ALA A 197 6.49 -16.49 -9.12
CA ALA A 197 6.14 -15.09 -8.91
C ALA A 197 6.67 -14.53 -7.57
N VAL A 198 6.64 -15.32 -6.52
CA VAL A 198 7.24 -14.94 -5.22
C VAL A 198 8.76 -14.85 -5.32
N HIS A 199 9.42 -15.79 -5.97
CA HIS A 199 10.86 -15.81 -6.15
C HIS A 199 11.34 -14.63 -7.02
N ASP A 200 10.70 -14.39 -8.16
CA ASP A 200 11.09 -13.37 -9.15
C ASP A 200 10.80 -11.94 -8.65
N ASN A 201 9.98 -11.81 -7.63
CA ASN A 201 9.73 -10.56 -6.93
C ASN A 201 10.28 -10.56 -5.49
N SER A 202 11.30 -11.38 -5.19
CA SER A 202 12.03 -11.30 -3.92
C SER A 202 12.66 -9.92 -3.71
N LEU A 203 12.96 -9.58 -2.45
CA LEU A 203 13.52 -8.26 -2.10
C LEU A 203 14.77 -7.90 -2.92
N THR A 204 15.65 -8.87 -3.13
CA THR A 204 16.87 -8.69 -3.93
C THR A 204 16.52 -8.36 -5.39
N ARG A 205 15.58 -9.09 -5.98
CA ARG A 205 15.15 -8.85 -7.36
C ARG A 205 14.39 -7.53 -7.48
N MET A 206 13.54 -7.19 -6.51
CA MET A 206 12.85 -5.90 -6.46
C MET A 206 13.82 -4.71 -6.44
N ARG A 207 14.93 -4.81 -5.70
CA ARG A 207 15.99 -3.79 -5.72
C ARG A 207 16.70 -3.71 -7.07
N ALA A 208 16.97 -4.86 -7.70
CA ALA A 208 17.55 -4.87 -9.04
C ALA A 208 16.59 -4.25 -10.08
N LYS A 209 15.28 -4.53 -9.99
CA LYS A 209 14.24 -3.91 -10.82
C LYS A 209 14.17 -2.40 -10.59
N GLU A 210 14.27 -1.94 -9.33
CA GLU A 210 14.35 -0.50 -9.02
C GLU A 210 15.55 0.16 -9.68
N GLY A 211 16.73 -0.47 -9.62
CA GLY A 211 17.96 0.07 -10.23
C GLY A 211 17.89 0.20 -11.76
N ARG A 212 16.97 -0.51 -12.42
CA ARG A 212 16.73 -0.43 -13.86
C ARG A 212 15.54 0.45 -14.25
N ALA A 213 14.73 0.84 -13.26
CA ALA A 213 13.50 1.57 -13.51
C ALA A 213 13.78 3.01 -13.99
N PRO A 214 13.05 3.51 -15.01
CA PRO A 214 13.11 4.92 -15.34
C PRO A 214 12.67 5.82 -14.19
N ASP A 215 13.24 7.01 -14.08
CA ASP A 215 12.88 8.00 -13.06
C ASP A 215 11.39 8.40 -13.10
N SER A 216 10.75 8.27 -14.25
CA SER A 216 9.31 8.51 -14.42
C SER A 216 8.45 7.48 -13.69
N GLU A 217 8.95 6.27 -13.48
CA GLU A 217 8.22 5.15 -12.87
C GLU A 217 8.50 5.02 -11.37
N VAL A 218 9.76 5.15 -11.01
CA VAL A 218 10.21 5.19 -9.62
C VAL A 218 10.79 6.57 -9.39
N LYS A 219 10.02 7.45 -8.78
CA LYS A 219 10.49 8.81 -8.52
C LYS A 219 11.87 8.78 -7.86
N SER A 220 12.91 8.93 -8.65
CA SER A 220 14.25 9.18 -8.19
C SER A 220 14.23 10.54 -7.50
N HIS A 221 14.59 10.59 -6.24
CA HIS A 221 14.68 11.84 -5.50
C HIS A 221 16.14 12.14 -5.16
N ALA A 222 16.44 13.40 -4.96
CA ALA A 222 17.78 13.93 -4.74
C ALA A 222 18.57 13.28 -3.58
N SER A 223 17.96 12.52 -2.70
CA SER A 223 18.60 11.89 -1.55
C SER A 223 19.37 10.59 -1.86
N GLY A 224 19.22 10.01 -3.06
CA GLY A 224 19.87 8.73 -3.40
C GLY A 224 19.36 7.52 -2.61
N GLU A 225 18.41 7.66 -1.71
CA GLU A 225 17.85 6.55 -0.94
C GLU A 225 16.94 5.66 -1.81
N PRO A 226 17.04 4.33 -1.71
CA PRO A 226 16.22 3.42 -2.51
C PRO A 226 14.75 3.50 -2.10
N PHE A 227 13.85 3.34 -3.08
CA PHE A 227 12.41 3.20 -2.85
C PHE A 227 12.09 1.87 -2.16
N VAL A 228 12.70 0.77 -2.65
CA VAL A 228 12.57 -0.56 -2.05
C VAL A 228 13.35 -0.61 -0.75
N GLY A 229 12.65 -0.55 0.36
CA GLY A 229 13.22 -0.53 1.69
C GLY A 229 13.86 -1.86 2.11
N GLN A 230 14.14 -2.00 3.40
CA GLN A 230 14.76 -3.23 3.96
C GLN A 230 13.79 -4.42 4.00
N GLY A 231 12.46 -4.20 3.87
CA GLY A 231 11.46 -5.25 3.90
C GLY A 231 11.38 -6.00 5.24
N GLY A 232 11.95 -5.44 6.30
CA GLY A 232 12.04 -6.08 7.60
C GLY A 232 10.71 -6.11 8.35
N ILE A 233 10.61 -7.10 9.28
CA ILE A 233 9.55 -7.20 10.29
C ILE A 233 10.21 -6.90 11.64
N GLY A 234 9.59 -6.03 12.44
CA GLY A 234 10.11 -5.67 13.76
C GLY A 234 11.34 -4.75 13.75
N SER A 235 11.72 -4.21 12.59
CA SER A 235 12.87 -3.30 12.46
C SER A 235 12.66 -1.97 13.20
N TRP A 236 11.42 -1.62 13.49
CA TRP A 236 11.05 -0.46 14.28
C TRP A 236 11.63 -0.52 15.72
N ARG A 237 11.85 -1.72 16.28
CA ARG A 237 12.37 -1.89 17.66
C ARG A 237 13.74 -1.27 17.88
N SER A 238 14.56 -1.20 16.83
CA SER A 238 15.88 -0.54 16.87
C SER A 238 15.85 0.93 16.46
N LYS A 239 14.68 1.48 16.11
CA LYS A 239 14.53 2.83 15.54
C LYS A 239 13.60 3.72 16.33
N LEU A 240 12.65 3.13 17.06
CA LEU A 240 11.68 3.85 17.88
C LEU A 240 12.07 3.75 19.35
N THR A 241 11.94 4.86 20.05
CA THR A 241 12.03 4.90 21.52
C THR A 241 10.74 4.37 22.14
N PRO A 242 10.73 4.01 23.45
CA PRO A 242 9.50 3.69 24.16
C PRO A 242 8.43 4.79 24.07
N ASP A 243 8.85 6.05 24.10
CA ASP A 243 7.94 7.21 23.99
C ASP A 243 7.32 7.32 22.58
N ASP A 244 8.07 6.97 21.53
CA ASP A 244 7.54 6.93 20.17
C ASP A 244 6.50 5.82 20.01
N VAL A 245 6.76 4.65 20.60
CA VAL A 245 5.82 3.53 20.61
C VAL A 245 4.56 3.89 21.39
N ALA A 246 4.71 4.52 22.56
CA ALA A 246 3.57 4.99 23.36
C ALA A 246 2.76 6.06 22.63
N LEU A 247 3.41 6.95 21.88
CA LEU A 247 2.73 7.94 21.03
C LEU A 247 1.85 7.26 20.00
N LEU A 248 2.41 6.35 19.20
CA LEU A 248 1.67 5.60 18.18
C LEU A 248 0.53 4.78 18.81
N GLY A 249 0.79 4.18 19.98
CA GLY A 249 -0.22 3.43 20.74
C GLY A 249 -1.42 4.29 21.13
N ARG A 250 -1.24 5.55 21.51
CA ARG A 250 -2.37 6.45 21.84
C ARG A 250 -3.35 6.67 20.67
N TYR A 251 -2.86 6.58 19.43
CA TYR A 251 -3.68 6.80 18.23
C TYR A 251 -4.16 5.52 17.55
N ALA A 252 -3.50 4.39 17.81
CA ALA A 252 -3.71 3.16 17.02
C ALA A 252 -3.85 1.88 17.88
N HIS A 253 -4.05 2.01 19.20
CA HIS A 253 -4.09 0.86 20.13
C HIS A 253 -5.09 -0.21 19.68
N ASP A 254 -6.33 0.19 19.45
CA ASP A 254 -7.42 -0.75 19.16
C ASP A 254 -7.16 -1.52 17.85
N GLU A 255 -6.67 -0.83 16.83
CA GLU A 255 -6.33 -1.44 15.55
C GLU A 255 -5.07 -2.32 15.64
N LEU A 256 -4.10 -1.94 16.45
CA LEU A 256 -2.93 -2.79 16.72
C LEU A 256 -3.36 -4.10 17.39
N VAL A 257 -4.22 -4.03 18.41
CA VAL A 257 -4.77 -5.22 19.08
C VAL A 257 -5.61 -6.06 18.12
N ARG A 258 -6.53 -5.43 17.39
CA ARG A 258 -7.41 -6.08 16.39
C ARG A 258 -6.63 -6.84 15.34
N LEU A 259 -5.50 -6.30 14.91
CA LEU A 259 -4.65 -6.88 13.87
C LEU A 259 -3.55 -7.82 14.40
N GLY A 260 -3.50 -8.03 15.73
CA GLY A 260 -2.51 -8.91 16.34
C GLY A 260 -1.09 -8.31 16.39
N TYR A 261 -0.97 -6.98 16.38
CA TYR A 261 0.29 -6.27 16.57
C TYR A 261 0.49 -5.81 18.02
N GLY A 262 -0.46 -6.12 18.88
CA GLY A 262 -0.38 -5.85 20.33
C GLY A 262 0.68 -6.74 20.96
N GLY A 263 1.83 -6.18 21.29
CA GLY A 263 2.95 -6.88 21.92
C GLY A 263 4.17 -5.98 21.95
#